data_3f6347275e326196b7889452221c0f17
#
_entry.id   3f6347275e326196b7889452221c0f17
#
_cell.length_a   1.000
_cell.length_b   1.000
_cell.length_c   1.000
_cell.angle_alpha   90.00
_cell.angle_beta   90.00
_cell.angle_gamma   90.00
#
_symmetry.space_group_name_H-M   'P 1'
#
loop_
_entity.id
_entity.type
_entity.pdbx_description
1 polymer ?
#
loop_
_entity_poly.entity_id
_entity_poly.type
_entity_poly.pdbx_seq_one_letter_code
_entity_poly.pdbx_strand_id
1 'polypeptide(L)'
;KMIGEQQVGTDAICGFNPLIIRQVCCRRAFLRGVFQAAGSMSDPNKSYHFEIVCTISEIAEQIRSVICSFGLDAKIVRRKKSYVVYLKEGSQIVDILNVMEAHVALMELENVRILKEMRNSVNRKVNCETANINKTVSAAVKQVEDIKYLRDMIGFENMPDNLVEAAYARLDHPDATLKELGESLTPPVGKSGINHRLRKLSE
;
A
#
# COMPACT_ATOMS: atom_id res chain seq x y z
N LYS A 1 -36.72 52.73 44.30
CA LYS A 1 -37.15 52.00 43.08
C LYS A 1 -35.93 51.35 42.54
N MET A 2 -35.77 50.04 42.75
CA MET A 2 -34.72 49.22 42.29
C MET A 2 -35.13 48.73 40.88
N ILE A 3 -34.35 49.10 39.87
CA ILE A 3 -34.51 48.59 38.54
C ILE A 3 -33.64 47.30 38.49
N GLY A 4 -34.31 46.15 38.39
CA GLY A 4 -33.66 44.87 38.27
C GLY A 4 -32.93 44.77 36.93
N GLU A 5 -31.63 44.60 36.98
CA GLU A 5 -30.85 44.16 35.83
C GLU A 5 -31.23 42.73 35.48
N GLN A 6 -31.97 42.57 34.40
CA GLN A 6 -32.12 41.28 33.75
C GLN A 6 -30.77 40.94 33.13
N GLN A 7 -30.06 40.00 33.73
CA GLN A 7 -28.97 39.28 33.08
C GLN A 7 -29.58 38.55 31.89
N VAL A 8 -29.39 39.10 30.69
CA VAL A 8 -29.55 38.37 29.46
C VAL A 8 -28.40 37.33 29.44
N GLY A 9 -28.75 36.11 29.80
CA GLY A 9 -27.88 35.00 29.64
C GLY A 9 -27.51 34.86 28.14
N THR A 10 -26.31 35.29 27.79
CA THR A 10 -25.68 34.90 26.53
C THR A 10 -25.31 33.42 26.68
N ASP A 11 -26.29 32.53 26.50
CA ASP A 11 -25.99 31.17 26.07
C ASP A 11 -25.34 31.32 24.72
N ALA A 12 -24.00 31.42 24.73
CA ALA A 12 -23.19 31.40 23.53
C ALA A 12 -23.56 30.08 22.81
N ILE A 13 -24.28 30.20 21.67
CA ILE A 13 -24.61 29.08 20.84
C ILE A 13 -23.27 28.50 20.37
N CYS A 14 -22.76 27.51 21.09
CA CYS A 14 -21.49 26.87 20.85
C CYS A 14 -21.70 25.83 19.72
N GLY A 15 -21.78 26.31 18.48
CA GLY A 15 -21.97 25.45 17.33
C GLY A 15 -22.75 26.11 16.18
N PHE A 16 -22.86 25.42 15.08
CA PHE A 16 -23.64 25.84 13.93
C PHE A 16 -25.12 25.47 14.12
N ASN A 17 -26.01 26.34 13.68
CA ASN A 17 -27.44 26.03 13.68
C ASN A 17 -27.74 24.86 12.74
N PRO A 18 -28.25 23.70 13.20
CA PRO A 18 -28.55 22.54 12.35
C PRO A 18 -29.52 22.81 11.21
N LEU A 19 -30.37 23.85 11.33
CA LEU A 19 -31.33 24.22 10.29
C LEU A 19 -30.66 24.73 9.03
N ILE A 20 -29.46 25.34 9.15
CA ILE A 20 -28.69 25.87 8.01
C ILE A 20 -28.13 24.75 7.14
N ILE A 21 -27.81 23.60 7.74
CA ILE A 21 -27.18 22.44 7.06
C ILE A 21 -28.16 21.29 6.80
N ARG A 22 -29.46 21.57 6.76
CA ARG A 22 -30.50 20.55 6.58
C ARG A 22 -30.47 19.93 5.19
N GLN A 23 -30.30 20.74 4.15
CA GLN A 23 -30.28 20.28 2.77
C GLN A 23 -28.88 19.81 2.35
N VAL A 24 -28.80 18.87 1.41
CA VAL A 24 -27.52 18.35 0.89
C VAL A 24 -26.64 19.45 0.28
N CYS A 25 -27.22 20.35 -0.52
CA CYS A 25 -26.52 21.49 -1.09
C CYS A 25 -25.95 22.43 0.00
N CYS A 26 -26.69 22.65 1.08
CA CYS A 26 -26.22 23.46 2.20
C CYS A 26 -25.06 22.80 2.93
N ARG A 27 -25.11 21.48 3.13
CA ARG A 27 -24.00 20.72 3.72
C ARG A 27 -22.73 20.78 2.85
N ARG A 28 -22.87 20.68 1.52
CA ARG A 28 -21.74 20.85 0.58
C ARG A 28 -21.13 22.25 0.68
N ALA A 29 -21.97 23.29 0.65
CA ALA A 29 -21.53 24.67 0.78
C ALA A 29 -20.86 24.94 2.12
N PHE A 30 -21.41 24.38 3.21
CA PHE A 30 -20.83 24.45 4.54
C PHE A 30 -19.44 23.84 4.59
N LEU A 31 -19.24 22.62 4.06
CA LEU A 31 -17.93 21.96 4.04
C LEU A 31 -16.90 22.76 3.21
N ARG A 32 -17.29 23.35 2.08
CA ARG A 32 -16.43 24.27 1.32
C ARG A 32 -15.96 25.45 2.17
N GLY A 33 -16.91 26.12 2.82
CA GLY A 33 -16.61 27.31 3.64
C GLY A 33 -15.71 26.98 4.82
N VAL A 34 -15.99 25.90 5.53
CA VAL A 34 -15.18 25.45 6.69
C VAL A 34 -13.78 25.02 6.22
N PHE A 35 -13.66 24.33 5.12
CA PHE A 35 -12.36 23.94 4.58
C PHE A 35 -11.53 25.15 4.16
N GLN A 36 -12.13 26.12 3.49
CA GLN A 36 -11.43 27.37 3.12
C GLN A 36 -10.98 28.17 4.35
N ALA A 37 -11.71 28.13 5.44
CA ALA A 37 -11.39 28.86 6.65
C ALA A 37 -10.34 28.18 7.54
N ALA A 38 -10.36 26.86 7.65
CA ALA A 38 -9.58 26.12 8.65
C ALA A 38 -9.09 24.74 8.16
N GLY A 39 -9.28 24.44 6.88
CA GLY A 39 -8.85 23.18 6.28
C GLY A 39 -7.46 23.22 5.70
N SER A 40 -6.82 22.07 5.66
CA SER A 40 -5.58 21.85 4.91
C SER A 40 -5.55 20.44 4.32
N MET A 41 -4.78 20.28 3.25
CA MET A 41 -4.53 19.00 2.62
C MET A 41 -3.03 18.87 2.32
N SER A 42 -2.46 17.70 2.64
CA SER A 42 -1.06 17.44 2.34
C SER A 42 -0.84 17.23 0.83
N ASP A 43 0.39 17.49 0.37
CA ASP A 43 0.81 17.15 -0.98
C ASP A 43 0.56 15.66 -1.27
N PRO A 44 -0.29 15.31 -2.26
CA PRO A 44 -0.62 13.93 -2.56
C PRO A 44 0.58 13.10 -3.02
N ASN A 45 1.68 13.72 -3.45
CA ASN A 45 2.93 13.02 -3.77
C ASN A 45 3.61 12.46 -2.51
N LYS A 46 3.42 13.09 -1.36
CA LYS A 46 4.04 12.69 -0.08
C LYS A 46 3.13 11.80 0.74
N SER A 47 1.92 12.26 1.03
CA SER A 47 0.97 11.54 1.88
C SER A 47 -0.46 11.92 1.55
N TYR A 48 -1.41 11.09 1.96
CA TYR A 48 -2.84 11.38 1.91
C TYR A 48 -3.29 11.83 3.29
N HIS A 49 -3.59 13.12 3.42
CA HIS A 49 -4.09 13.69 4.66
C HIS A 49 -4.92 14.94 4.36
N PHE A 50 -6.16 14.91 4.80
CA PHE A 50 -7.11 16.02 4.77
C PHE A 50 -7.48 16.34 6.21
N GLU A 51 -7.42 17.59 6.62
CA GLU A 51 -7.76 17.99 7.97
C GLU A 51 -8.48 19.34 8.03
N ILE A 52 -9.33 19.49 9.04
CA ILE A 52 -9.98 20.74 9.42
C ILE A 52 -9.71 20.96 10.91
N VAL A 53 -9.15 22.11 11.26
CA VAL A 53 -8.72 22.43 12.63
C VAL A 53 -9.77 23.31 13.31
N CYS A 54 -10.24 22.92 14.49
CA CYS A 54 -11.23 23.63 15.29
C CYS A 54 -10.71 23.88 16.71
N THR A 55 -11.13 24.97 17.32
CA THR A 55 -10.79 25.27 18.72
C THR A 55 -11.83 24.70 19.70
N ILE A 56 -13.03 24.41 19.25
CA ILE A 56 -14.20 24.01 20.03
C ILE A 56 -14.58 22.57 19.64
N SER A 57 -14.76 21.70 20.62
CA SER A 57 -15.07 20.26 20.40
C SER A 57 -16.41 20.04 19.72
N GLU A 58 -17.43 20.81 20.10
CA GLU A 58 -18.78 20.72 19.57
C GLU A 58 -18.83 21.05 18.08
N ILE A 59 -18.02 22.03 17.65
CA ILE A 59 -17.87 22.38 16.23
C ILE A 59 -17.19 21.24 15.48
N ALA A 60 -16.14 20.64 16.05
CA ALA A 60 -15.45 19.51 15.44
C ALA A 60 -16.39 18.30 15.26
N GLU A 61 -17.21 17.97 16.26
CA GLU A 61 -18.22 16.91 16.16
C GLU A 61 -19.29 17.20 15.11
N GLN A 62 -19.75 18.45 15.01
CA GLN A 62 -20.70 18.84 13.97
C GLN A 62 -20.10 18.70 12.57
N ILE A 63 -18.86 19.15 12.34
CA ILE A 63 -18.16 18.99 11.07
C ILE A 63 -17.99 17.51 10.74
N ARG A 64 -17.54 16.70 11.70
CA ARG A 64 -17.43 15.25 11.53
C ARG A 64 -18.77 14.63 11.12
N SER A 65 -19.85 14.98 11.83
CA SER A 65 -21.19 14.48 11.52
C SER A 65 -21.64 14.82 10.11
N VAL A 66 -21.35 16.05 9.65
CA VAL A 66 -21.65 16.46 8.27
C VAL A 66 -20.84 15.65 7.25
N ILE A 67 -19.54 15.44 7.47
CA ILE A 67 -18.70 14.62 6.61
C ILE A 67 -19.21 13.18 6.59
N CYS A 68 -19.50 12.59 7.76
CA CYS A 68 -20.00 11.21 7.88
C CYS A 68 -21.38 11.05 7.20
N SER A 69 -22.20 12.11 7.12
CA SER A 69 -23.49 12.07 6.41
C SER A 69 -23.38 11.82 4.90
N PHE A 70 -22.17 11.92 4.33
CA PHE A 70 -21.85 11.56 2.95
C PHE A 70 -21.23 10.17 2.82
N GLY A 71 -21.23 9.36 3.88
CA GLY A 71 -20.67 8.00 3.88
C GLY A 71 -19.15 7.94 4.13
N LEU A 72 -18.53 9.03 4.56
CA LEU A 72 -17.09 9.12 4.82
C LEU A 72 -16.78 8.89 6.31
N ASP A 73 -15.68 8.20 6.63
CA ASP A 73 -15.27 7.89 8.02
C ASP A 73 -14.29 8.94 8.56
N ALA A 74 -14.80 10.16 8.80
CA ALA A 74 -14.00 11.22 9.41
C ALA A 74 -13.76 10.95 10.91
N LYS A 75 -12.53 11.18 11.34
CA LYS A 75 -12.07 10.99 12.72
C LYS A 75 -11.70 12.32 13.35
N ILE A 76 -11.78 12.39 14.68
CA ILE A 76 -11.35 13.55 15.45
C ILE A 76 -10.15 13.14 16.31
N VAL A 77 -9.17 14.02 16.38
CA VAL A 77 -8.05 13.94 17.33
C VAL A 77 -7.84 15.28 18.02
N ARG A 78 -7.59 15.25 19.32
CA ARG A 78 -7.19 16.45 20.07
C ARG A 78 -5.68 16.67 19.91
N ARG A 79 -5.28 17.85 19.42
CA ARG A 79 -3.88 18.28 19.32
C ARG A 79 -3.69 19.54 20.16
N LYS A 80 -3.01 19.43 21.28
CA LYS A 80 -2.81 20.54 22.24
C LYS A 80 -4.14 21.20 22.65
N LYS A 81 -4.43 22.40 22.17
CA LYS A 81 -5.64 23.17 22.45
C LYS A 81 -6.68 23.12 21.33
N SER A 82 -6.45 22.33 20.27
CA SER A 82 -7.33 22.27 19.11
C SER A 82 -7.84 20.85 18.88
N TYR A 83 -8.96 20.75 18.18
CA TYR A 83 -9.56 19.51 17.68
C TYR A 83 -9.37 19.46 16.16
N VAL A 84 -8.92 18.33 15.65
CA VAL A 84 -8.64 18.15 14.23
C VAL A 84 -9.55 17.05 13.70
N VAL A 85 -10.43 17.42 12.78
CA VAL A 85 -11.26 16.48 12.01
C VAL A 85 -10.46 16.09 10.78
N TYR A 86 -10.25 14.78 10.53
CA TYR A 86 -9.35 14.35 9.47
C TYR A 86 -9.80 13.09 8.72
N LEU A 87 -9.31 12.96 7.48
CA LEU A 87 -9.35 11.78 6.64
C LEU A 87 -7.92 11.41 6.21
N LYS A 88 -7.60 10.12 6.15
CA LYS A 88 -6.26 9.62 5.76
C LYS A 88 -6.27 8.73 4.51
N GLU A 89 -7.41 8.20 4.15
CA GLU A 89 -7.54 7.33 2.99
C GLU A 89 -7.70 8.15 1.71
N GLY A 90 -6.87 7.87 0.71
CA GLY A 90 -6.89 8.59 -0.56
C GLY A 90 -8.25 8.54 -1.27
N SER A 91 -8.97 7.41 -1.19
CA SER A 91 -10.33 7.29 -1.72
C SER A 91 -11.31 8.24 -1.04
N GLN A 92 -11.31 8.28 0.28
CA GLN A 92 -12.19 9.18 1.04
C GLN A 92 -11.85 10.66 0.82
N ILE A 93 -10.57 10.98 0.55
CA ILE A 93 -10.15 12.35 0.21
C ILE A 93 -10.67 12.73 -1.19
N VAL A 94 -10.65 11.81 -2.15
CA VAL A 94 -11.30 12.02 -3.46
C VAL A 94 -12.80 12.28 -3.28
N ASP A 95 -13.45 11.46 -2.47
CA ASP A 95 -14.89 11.59 -2.23
C ASP A 95 -15.25 12.92 -1.55
N ILE A 96 -14.48 13.38 -0.55
CA ILE A 96 -14.75 14.69 0.09
C ILE A 96 -14.49 15.85 -0.87
N LEU A 97 -13.49 15.79 -1.76
CA LEU A 97 -13.25 16.77 -2.79
C LEU A 97 -14.42 16.81 -3.78
N ASN A 98 -14.98 15.66 -4.14
CA ASN A 98 -16.18 15.58 -4.98
C ASN A 98 -17.41 16.18 -4.26
N VAL A 99 -17.61 15.89 -2.98
CA VAL A 99 -18.67 16.50 -2.15
C VAL A 99 -18.52 18.01 -2.12
N MET A 100 -17.32 18.54 -2.01
CA MET A 100 -17.04 19.98 -2.03
C MET A 100 -17.06 20.58 -3.45
N GLU A 101 -17.23 19.78 -4.50
CA GLU A 101 -17.19 20.22 -5.91
C GLU A 101 -15.82 20.82 -6.30
N ALA A 102 -14.74 20.38 -5.66
CA ALA A 102 -13.37 20.81 -5.93
C ALA A 102 -12.76 19.98 -7.08
N HIS A 103 -13.36 20.04 -8.26
CA HIS A 103 -13.06 19.14 -9.38
C HIS A 103 -11.62 19.21 -9.88
N VAL A 104 -10.99 20.37 -9.87
CA VAL A 104 -9.59 20.54 -10.30
C VAL A 104 -8.66 19.79 -9.34
N ALA A 105 -8.79 20.05 -8.05
CA ALA A 105 -7.99 19.36 -7.03
C ALA A 105 -8.25 17.84 -6.99
N LEU A 106 -9.50 17.43 -7.26
CA LEU A 106 -9.87 16.02 -7.38
C LEU A 106 -9.12 15.35 -8.55
N MET A 107 -9.12 15.96 -9.72
CA MET A 107 -8.44 15.43 -10.91
C MET A 107 -6.92 15.35 -10.72
N GLU A 108 -6.32 16.35 -10.08
CA GLU A 108 -4.90 16.34 -9.74
C GLU A 108 -4.56 15.19 -8.76
N LEU A 109 -5.36 15.01 -7.72
CA LEU A 109 -5.19 13.94 -6.74
C LEU A 109 -5.32 12.55 -7.40
N GLU A 110 -6.34 12.34 -8.26
CA GLU A 110 -6.54 11.07 -8.95
C GLU A 110 -5.40 10.75 -9.92
N ASN A 111 -4.90 11.72 -10.65
CA ASN A 111 -3.73 11.54 -11.52
C ASN A 111 -2.51 11.06 -10.73
N VAL A 112 -2.24 11.67 -9.56
CA VAL A 112 -1.14 11.24 -8.68
C VAL A 112 -1.38 9.83 -8.15
N ARG A 113 -2.61 9.47 -7.77
CA ARG A 113 -2.97 8.12 -7.31
C ARG A 113 -2.70 7.07 -8.38
N ILE A 114 -3.20 7.27 -9.59
CA ILE A 114 -3.01 6.35 -10.72
C ILE A 114 -1.52 6.13 -10.98
N LEU A 115 -0.74 7.20 -11.05
CA LEU A 115 0.71 7.11 -11.27
C LEU A 115 1.43 6.33 -10.15
N LYS A 116 1.05 6.54 -8.88
CA LYS A 116 1.59 5.78 -7.75
C LYS A 116 1.22 4.30 -7.82
N GLU A 117 -0.01 3.97 -8.15
CA GLU A 117 -0.47 2.59 -8.28
C GLU A 117 0.26 1.86 -9.41
N MET A 118 0.43 2.52 -10.56
CA MET A 118 1.21 1.97 -11.68
C MET A 118 2.67 1.70 -11.28
N ARG A 119 3.35 2.67 -10.65
CA ARG A 119 4.73 2.50 -10.18
C ARG A 119 4.84 1.37 -9.16
N ASN A 120 3.91 1.30 -8.21
CA ASN A 120 3.90 0.25 -7.19
C ASN A 120 3.67 -1.13 -7.82
N SER A 121 2.80 -1.24 -8.83
CA SER A 121 2.55 -2.49 -9.56
C SER A 121 3.81 -2.94 -10.30
N VAL A 122 4.46 -2.05 -11.03
CA VAL A 122 5.73 -2.33 -11.74
C VAL A 122 6.82 -2.75 -10.76
N ASN A 123 7.01 -2.00 -9.67
CA ASN A 123 8.03 -2.31 -8.67
C ASN A 123 7.80 -3.69 -8.01
N ARG A 124 6.55 -4.04 -7.69
CA ARG A 124 6.22 -5.38 -7.15
C ARG A 124 6.56 -6.48 -8.16
N LYS A 125 6.25 -6.28 -9.44
CA LYS A 125 6.56 -7.24 -10.49
C LYS A 125 8.07 -7.42 -10.63
N VAL A 126 8.82 -6.32 -10.75
CA VAL A 126 10.29 -6.34 -10.85
C VAL A 126 10.92 -7.02 -9.62
N ASN A 127 10.47 -6.65 -8.40
CA ASN A 127 10.99 -7.26 -7.18
C ASN A 127 10.71 -8.77 -7.11
N CYS A 128 9.54 -9.21 -7.56
CA CYS A 128 9.18 -10.62 -7.63
C CYS A 128 10.08 -11.38 -8.63
N GLU A 129 10.25 -10.84 -9.82
CA GLU A 129 11.10 -11.43 -10.87
C GLU A 129 12.57 -11.48 -10.41
N THR A 130 13.09 -10.39 -9.84
CA THR A 130 14.45 -10.34 -9.29
C THR A 130 14.66 -11.37 -8.18
N ALA A 131 13.70 -11.49 -7.26
CA ALA A 131 13.78 -12.48 -6.19
C ALA A 131 13.76 -13.93 -6.71
N ASN A 132 12.99 -14.20 -7.77
CA ASN A 132 12.93 -15.50 -8.41
C ASN A 132 14.25 -15.83 -9.15
N ILE A 133 14.82 -14.86 -9.86
CA ILE A 133 16.14 -15.01 -10.53
C ILE A 133 17.20 -15.27 -9.47
N ASN A 134 17.29 -14.48 -8.42
CA ASN A 134 18.28 -14.64 -7.36
C ASN A 134 18.19 -16.02 -6.69
N LYS A 135 16.97 -16.52 -6.42
CA LYS A 135 16.78 -17.87 -5.88
C LYS A 135 17.29 -18.95 -6.85
N THR A 136 17.02 -18.80 -8.14
CA THR A 136 17.46 -19.74 -9.16
C THR A 136 18.98 -19.75 -9.29
N VAL A 137 19.60 -18.58 -9.36
CA VAL A 137 21.07 -18.44 -9.47
C VAL A 137 21.75 -19.00 -8.20
N SER A 138 21.28 -18.62 -7.01
CA SER A 138 21.86 -19.11 -5.76
C SER A 138 21.75 -20.63 -5.63
N ALA A 139 20.65 -21.22 -6.06
CA ALA A 139 20.48 -22.68 -6.07
C ALA A 139 21.43 -23.34 -7.08
N ALA A 140 21.61 -22.76 -8.26
CA ALA A 140 22.52 -23.27 -9.27
C ALA A 140 23.99 -23.24 -8.82
N VAL A 141 24.41 -22.11 -8.25
CA VAL A 141 25.77 -21.96 -7.66
C VAL A 141 26.03 -23.01 -6.60
N LYS A 142 25.11 -23.14 -5.64
CA LYS A 142 25.23 -24.16 -4.59
C LYS A 142 25.29 -25.57 -5.17
N GLN A 143 24.44 -25.90 -6.13
CA GLN A 143 24.48 -27.22 -6.78
C GLN A 143 25.83 -27.50 -7.44
N VAL A 144 26.43 -26.52 -8.13
CA VAL A 144 27.75 -26.67 -8.75
C VAL A 144 28.83 -26.89 -7.68
N GLU A 145 28.80 -26.17 -6.57
CA GLU A 145 29.73 -26.33 -5.46
C GLU A 145 29.59 -27.72 -4.82
N ASP A 146 28.38 -28.16 -4.52
CA ASP A 146 28.08 -29.46 -3.94
C ASP A 146 28.55 -30.59 -4.88
N ILE A 147 28.29 -30.50 -6.18
CA ILE A 147 28.72 -31.49 -7.17
C ILE A 147 30.26 -31.56 -7.29
N LYS A 148 30.96 -30.44 -7.30
CA LYS A 148 32.42 -30.41 -7.31
C LYS A 148 32.98 -31.05 -6.07
N TYR A 149 32.40 -30.74 -4.91
CA TYR A 149 32.82 -31.36 -3.62
C TYR A 149 32.61 -32.86 -3.63
N LEU A 150 31.48 -33.38 -4.10
CA LEU A 150 31.20 -34.81 -4.23
C LEU A 150 32.16 -35.51 -5.21
N ARG A 151 32.44 -34.90 -6.35
CA ARG A 151 33.41 -35.43 -7.30
C ARG A 151 34.77 -35.58 -6.67
N ASP A 152 35.25 -34.59 -5.92
CA ASP A 152 36.60 -34.55 -5.37
C ASP A 152 36.77 -35.47 -4.13
N MET A 153 35.66 -35.71 -3.38
CA MET A 153 35.67 -36.53 -2.15
C MET A 153 35.34 -38.01 -2.37
N ILE A 154 34.35 -38.30 -3.21
CA ILE A 154 33.80 -39.68 -3.37
C ILE A 154 34.10 -40.26 -4.76
N GLY A 155 34.26 -39.39 -5.79
CA GLY A 155 34.33 -39.77 -7.17
C GLY A 155 32.96 -40.16 -7.75
N PHE A 156 32.76 -39.89 -9.03
CA PHE A 156 31.52 -40.23 -9.70
C PHE A 156 31.32 -41.73 -9.98
N GLU A 157 32.42 -42.52 -9.89
CA GLU A 157 32.43 -43.97 -10.12
C GLU A 157 31.58 -44.74 -9.09
N ASN A 158 31.40 -44.18 -7.91
CA ASN A 158 30.62 -44.78 -6.81
C ASN A 158 29.16 -44.28 -6.74
N MET A 159 28.71 -43.53 -7.74
CA MET A 159 27.39 -42.88 -7.72
C MET A 159 26.47 -43.52 -8.79
N PRO A 160 25.14 -43.53 -8.57
CA PRO A 160 24.17 -43.97 -9.56
C PRO A 160 24.28 -43.17 -10.86
N ASP A 161 24.27 -43.85 -12.02
CA ASP A 161 24.44 -43.23 -13.34
C ASP A 161 23.50 -42.04 -13.59
N ASN A 162 22.24 -42.14 -13.13
CA ASN A 162 21.26 -41.08 -13.29
C ASN A 162 21.56 -39.79 -12.48
N LEU A 163 22.33 -39.89 -11.39
CA LEU A 163 22.82 -38.74 -10.63
C LEU A 163 24.08 -38.17 -11.28
N VAL A 164 24.95 -39.02 -11.76
CA VAL A 164 26.18 -38.62 -12.49
C VAL A 164 25.84 -37.85 -13.75
N GLU A 165 24.85 -38.32 -14.52
CA GLU A 165 24.35 -37.62 -15.72
C GLU A 165 23.81 -36.22 -15.37
N ALA A 166 23.04 -36.09 -14.30
CA ALA A 166 22.52 -34.81 -13.84
C ALA A 166 23.65 -33.88 -13.31
N ALA A 167 24.70 -34.45 -12.69
CA ALA A 167 25.87 -33.70 -12.25
C ALA A 167 26.66 -33.11 -13.41
N TYR A 168 26.96 -33.91 -14.44
CA TYR A 168 27.63 -33.42 -15.65
C TYR A 168 26.81 -32.34 -16.36
N ALA A 169 25.51 -32.56 -16.56
CA ALA A 169 24.64 -31.57 -17.19
C ALA A 169 24.67 -30.22 -16.44
N ARG A 170 24.71 -30.22 -15.12
CA ARG A 170 24.78 -28.98 -14.34
C ARG A 170 26.16 -28.34 -14.38
N LEU A 171 27.25 -29.11 -14.43
CA LEU A 171 28.62 -28.60 -14.55
C LEU A 171 28.88 -27.98 -15.94
N ASP A 172 28.36 -28.61 -16.98
CA ASP A 172 28.52 -28.14 -18.35
C ASP A 172 27.64 -26.90 -18.63
N HIS A 173 26.49 -26.82 -17.99
CA HIS A 173 25.53 -25.72 -18.13
C HIS A 173 25.15 -25.11 -16.77
N PRO A 174 26.05 -24.38 -16.11
CA PRO A 174 25.85 -23.86 -14.76
C PRO A 174 24.68 -22.83 -14.65
N ASP A 175 24.43 -22.10 -15.73
CA ASP A 175 23.39 -21.07 -15.80
C ASP A 175 22.04 -21.56 -16.32
N ALA A 176 21.97 -22.82 -16.81
CA ALA A 176 20.78 -23.38 -17.41
C ALA A 176 19.65 -23.56 -16.38
N THR A 177 18.42 -23.34 -16.81
CA THR A 177 17.24 -23.60 -15.99
C THR A 177 17.03 -25.10 -15.78
N LEU A 178 16.29 -25.49 -14.74
CA LEU A 178 15.97 -26.91 -14.50
C LEU A 178 15.21 -27.55 -15.67
N LYS A 179 14.50 -26.77 -16.48
CA LYS A 179 13.81 -27.27 -17.66
C LYS A 179 14.81 -27.61 -18.76
N GLU A 180 15.72 -26.71 -19.11
CA GLU A 180 16.76 -26.88 -20.11
C GLU A 180 17.67 -28.05 -19.73
N LEU A 181 18.08 -28.15 -18.45
CA LEU A 181 18.86 -29.30 -17.97
C LEU A 181 18.10 -30.62 -18.11
N GLY A 182 16.82 -30.65 -17.84
CA GLY A 182 16.01 -31.86 -18.00
C GLY A 182 15.88 -32.28 -19.47
N GLU A 183 15.78 -31.30 -20.35
CA GLU A 183 15.70 -31.53 -21.82
C GLU A 183 17.05 -31.98 -22.43
N SER A 184 18.19 -31.65 -21.80
CA SER A 184 19.52 -32.06 -22.27
C SER A 184 19.90 -33.52 -21.93
N LEU A 185 19.19 -34.17 -21.02
CA LEU A 185 19.43 -35.55 -20.60
C LEU A 185 18.87 -36.56 -21.62
N THR A 186 19.46 -37.78 -21.65
CA THR A 186 19.00 -38.87 -22.52
C THR A 186 18.64 -40.11 -21.69
N PRO A 187 17.37 -40.48 -21.56
CA PRO A 187 16.19 -39.80 -22.08
C PRO A 187 15.85 -38.47 -21.34
N PRO A 188 15.12 -37.54 -22.00
CA PRO A 188 14.75 -36.27 -21.38
C PRO A 188 13.94 -36.45 -20.13
N VAL A 189 14.18 -35.61 -19.11
CA VAL A 189 13.52 -35.69 -17.79
C VAL A 189 12.82 -34.38 -17.50
N GLY A 190 11.61 -34.44 -16.94
CA GLY A 190 10.87 -33.24 -16.55
C GLY A 190 11.55 -32.45 -15.43
N LYS A 191 11.17 -31.16 -15.30
CA LYS A 191 11.68 -30.24 -14.27
C LYS A 191 11.72 -30.83 -12.85
N SER A 192 10.68 -31.58 -12.46
CA SER A 192 10.60 -32.21 -11.15
C SER A 192 11.63 -33.33 -10.98
N GLY A 193 11.85 -34.13 -12.04
CA GLY A 193 12.81 -35.24 -12.02
C GLY A 193 14.26 -34.73 -11.90
N ILE A 194 14.66 -33.74 -12.70
CA ILE A 194 16.00 -33.16 -12.63
C ILE A 194 16.21 -32.46 -11.28
N ASN A 195 15.20 -31.74 -10.76
CA ASN A 195 15.29 -31.10 -9.44
C ASN A 195 15.51 -32.14 -8.33
N HIS A 196 14.82 -33.29 -8.39
CA HIS A 196 15.00 -34.37 -7.41
C HIS A 196 16.42 -34.99 -7.49
N ARG A 197 16.96 -35.19 -8.71
CA ARG A 197 18.32 -35.71 -8.89
C ARG A 197 19.37 -34.74 -8.33
N LEU A 198 19.26 -33.43 -8.68
CA LEU A 198 20.18 -32.40 -8.19
C LEU A 198 20.08 -32.19 -6.67
N ARG A 199 18.89 -32.31 -6.10
CA ARG A 199 18.70 -32.23 -4.64
C ARG A 199 19.38 -33.39 -3.91
N LYS A 200 19.31 -34.62 -4.44
CA LYS A 200 20.03 -35.77 -3.90
C LYS A 200 21.55 -35.63 -3.94
N LEU A 201 22.09 -34.81 -4.86
CA LEU A 201 23.52 -34.49 -4.90
C LEU A 201 23.93 -33.45 -3.85
N SER A 202 22.98 -32.74 -3.23
CA SER A 202 23.24 -31.75 -2.17
C SER A 202 22.90 -32.26 -0.76
N GLU A 203 22.32 -33.46 -0.62
CA GLU A 203 22.04 -34.19 0.64
C GLU A 203 23.18 -35.14 0.99
#